data_cc1fbe1c34c27a9a24010a004bd1b5a8
#
_entry.id   cc1fbe1c34c27a9a24010a004bd1b5a8
#
_cell.length_a   1.000
_cell.length_b   1.000
_cell.length_c   1.000
_cell.angle_alpha   90.00
_cell.angle_beta   90.00
_cell.angle_gamma   90.00
#
_symmetry.space_group_name_H-M   'P 1'
#
loop_
_entity.id
_entity.type
_entity.pdbx_description
1 polymer ?
#
loop_
_entity_poly.entity_id
_entity_poly.type
_entity_poly.pdbx_seq_one_letter_code
_entity_poly.pdbx_strand_id
1 'polypeptide(L)'
;MKTTIKSTATILFFTGMLCVATPGTAQNDSMQQRMKPKQEKMNPNDDTQKTKSENTKKWNDSMLSQTAMANEHLKLTGGREKMSEDNMKKTYMEDLQSWPATSQMAVKEQTDKYGAPNEATPTTRTWYNNGVFAKTIVTKMESAHDFPKPHTDMMEQSIMHKVPVNMYDDLARFDGSVTVDRTQGLLAARCDKEENNLLALNLAHDIIMGTKTVEVARKAFTDIIAQSMKGKKHPYMQKLMFTPKKNTPDADVVTIKIP
;
A
#
# COMPACT_ATOMS: atom_id res chain seq x y z
N MET A 1 31.55 -38.27 58.93
CA MET A 1 30.34 -37.90 59.68
C MET A 1 29.31 -37.45 58.67
N LYS A 2 28.25 -38.24 58.51
CA LYS A 2 27.13 -37.95 57.60
C LYS A 2 26.03 -37.30 58.41
N THR A 3 25.59 -36.10 58.07
CA THR A 3 24.43 -35.46 58.69
C THR A 3 23.30 -35.40 57.69
N THR A 4 22.26 -36.17 57.93
CA THR A 4 21.03 -36.24 57.15
C THR A 4 20.04 -35.26 57.73
N ILE A 5 19.56 -34.29 56.92
CA ILE A 5 18.49 -33.36 57.27
C ILE A 5 17.21 -33.88 56.63
N LYS A 6 16.24 -34.27 57.46
CA LYS A 6 14.86 -34.62 57.05
C LYS A 6 14.05 -33.31 56.92
N SER A 7 13.48 -33.08 55.77
CA SER A 7 12.52 -31.99 55.55
C SER A 7 11.10 -32.53 55.65
N THR A 8 10.34 -32.01 56.61
CA THR A 8 8.91 -32.28 56.81
C THR A 8 8.08 -31.37 55.90
N ALA A 9 7.26 -31.97 55.03
CA ALA A 9 6.30 -31.28 54.24
C ALA A 9 5.02 -30.98 55.04
N THR A 10 4.69 -29.71 55.21
CA THR A 10 3.41 -29.29 55.81
C THR A 10 2.44 -28.99 54.66
N ILE A 11 1.36 -29.77 54.62
CA ILE A 11 0.26 -29.58 53.68
C ILE A 11 -0.70 -28.56 54.30
N LEU A 12 -0.83 -27.38 53.69
CA LEU A 12 -1.89 -26.43 54.01
C LEU A 12 -3.07 -26.62 53.03
N PHE A 13 -4.20 -27.04 53.62
CA PHE A 13 -5.49 -26.97 52.93
C PHE A 13 -5.97 -25.53 52.89
N PHE A 14 -6.11 -24.95 51.68
CA PHE A 14 -6.85 -23.71 51.49
C PHE A 14 -8.23 -24.07 50.94
N THR A 15 -9.23 -23.74 51.75
CA THR A 15 -10.66 -23.80 51.44
C THR A 15 -11.01 -22.84 50.32
N GLY A 16 -11.75 -23.33 49.34
CA GLY A 16 -12.19 -22.59 48.17
C GLY A 16 -13.07 -21.41 48.50
N MET A 17 -12.79 -20.32 47.83
CA MET A 17 -13.70 -19.19 47.66
C MET A 17 -14.09 -19.13 46.18
N LEU A 18 -15.34 -19.49 45.92
CA LEU A 18 -15.97 -19.49 44.61
C LEU A 18 -16.20 -18.02 44.19
N CYS A 19 -15.28 -17.44 43.40
CA CYS A 19 -15.56 -16.18 42.71
C CYS A 19 -16.34 -16.49 41.44
N VAL A 20 -17.62 -16.13 41.46
CA VAL A 20 -18.48 -16.13 40.28
C VAL A 20 -17.96 -15.03 39.33
N ALA A 21 -17.31 -15.43 38.27
CA ALA A 21 -16.95 -14.54 37.17
C ALA A 21 -18.22 -14.21 36.36
N THR A 22 -18.62 -12.98 36.36
CA THR A 22 -19.62 -12.47 35.42
C THR A 22 -19.03 -12.41 34.02
N PRO A 23 -19.71 -12.91 32.97
CA PRO A 23 -19.19 -12.86 31.62
C PRO A 23 -19.32 -11.46 31.06
N GLY A 24 -18.20 -10.76 30.91
CA GLY A 24 -18.10 -9.55 30.11
C GLY A 24 -18.06 -9.89 28.61
N THR A 25 -19.16 -10.34 28.02
CA THR A 25 -19.22 -10.77 26.61
C THR A 25 -20.00 -9.83 25.70
N ALA A 26 -20.18 -8.55 26.06
CA ALA A 26 -20.96 -7.64 25.23
C ALA A 26 -20.15 -6.81 24.20
N GLN A 27 -18.83 -6.75 24.29
CA GLN A 27 -18.01 -5.90 23.40
C GLN A 27 -17.36 -6.62 22.24
N ASN A 28 -17.19 -7.95 22.27
CA ASN A 28 -16.60 -8.71 21.18
C ASN A 28 -17.58 -9.06 20.05
N ASP A 29 -18.87 -9.17 20.34
CA ASP A 29 -19.88 -9.51 19.31
C ASP A 29 -20.14 -8.39 18.33
N SER A 30 -19.99 -7.13 18.74
CA SER A 30 -20.18 -5.97 17.85
C SER A 30 -19.05 -5.82 16.81
N MET A 31 -17.82 -6.26 17.15
CA MET A 31 -16.70 -6.24 16.21
C MET A 31 -16.75 -7.42 15.22
N GLN A 32 -17.15 -8.60 15.67
CA GLN A 32 -17.28 -9.75 14.75
C GLN A 32 -18.46 -9.60 13.79
N GLN A 33 -19.52 -8.88 14.15
CA GLN A 33 -20.61 -8.58 13.22
C GLN A 33 -20.23 -7.54 12.17
N ARG A 34 -19.27 -6.63 12.43
CA ARG A 34 -18.72 -5.72 11.41
C ARG A 34 -17.82 -6.41 10.39
N MET A 35 -17.26 -7.57 10.73
CA MET A 35 -16.33 -8.30 9.85
C MET A 35 -16.98 -9.25 8.84
N LYS A 36 -18.30 -9.45 8.91
CA LYS A 36 -19.01 -10.20 7.85
C LYS A 36 -19.37 -9.22 6.74
N PRO A 37 -18.76 -9.31 5.55
CA PRO A 37 -19.26 -8.55 4.41
C PRO A 37 -20.73 -8.95 4.21
N LYS A 38 -21.64 -7.98 4.28
CA LYS A 38 -23.00 -8.20 3.78
C LYS A 38 -22.85 -8.65 2.35
N GLN A 39 -23.08 -9.93 2.09
CA GLN A 39 -23.31 -10.40 0.74
C GLN A 39 -24.65 -9.82 0.28
N GLU A 40 -24.59 -8.64 -0.31
CA GLU A 40 -25.69 -8.16 -1.14
C GLU A 40 -25.85 -9.17 -2.25
N LYS A 41 -27.00 -9.85 -2.24
CA LYS A 41 -27.40 -10.71 -3.34
C LYS A 41 -27.45 -9.84 -4.59
N MET A 42 -26.51 -10.07 -5.50
CA MET A 42 -26.49 -9.41 -6.80
C MET A 42 -27.81 -9.70 -7.51
N ASN A 43 -28.55 -8.64 -7.80
CA ASN A 43 -29.72 -8.73 -8.67
C ASN A 43 -29.18 -8.77 -10.11
N PRO A 44 -29.40 -9.87 -10.87
CA PRO A 44 -28.88 -10.01 -12.22
C PRO A 44 -29.48 -9.02 -13.24
N ASN A 45 -30.48 -8.24 -12.86
CA ASN A 45 -31.15 -7.23 -13.70
C ASN A 45 -30.89 -5.78 -13.23
N ASP A 46 -29.80 -5.52 -12.56
CA ASP A 46 -29.47 -4.18 -12.11
C ASP A 46 -28.83 -3.36 -13.25
N ASP A 47 -29.63 -2.50 -13.86
CA ASP A 47 -29.20 -1.56 -14.92
C ASP A 47 -28.04 -0.65 -14.47
N THR A 48 -27.85 -0.42 -13.18
CA THR A 48 -26.72 0.33 -12.62
C THR A 48 -25.38 -0.37 -12.84
N GLN A 49 -25.36 -1.71 -12.85
CA GLN A 49 -24.14 -2.49 -13.13
C GLN A 49 -23.74 -2.41 -14.61
N LYS A 50 -24.72 -2.42 -15.50
CA LYS A 50 -24.49 -2.28 -16.95
C LYS A 50 -23.93 -0.89 -17.28
N THR A 51 -24.51 0.16 -16.68
CA THR A 51 -24.06 1.55 -16.84
C THR A 51 -22.66 1.75 -16.26
N LYS A 52 -22.33 1.12 -15.12
CA LYS A 52 -20.97 1.13 -14.55
C LYS A 52 -19.94 0.48 -15.47
N SER A 53 -20.27 -0.66 -16.07
CA SER A 53 -19.40 -1.38 -17.01
C SER A 53 -19.14 -0.55 -18.27
N GLU A 54 -20.19 0.07 -18.83
CA GLU A 54 -20.10 0.91 -20.02
C GLU A 54 -19.31 2.20 -19.77
N ASN A 55 -19.50 2.85 -18.61
CA ASN A 55 -18.74 4.04 -18.23
C ASN A 55 -17.25 3.73 -17.99
N THR A 56 -16.94 2.59 -17.34
CA THR A 56 -15.55 2.14 -17.16
C THR A 56 -14.90 1.83 -18.52
N LYS A 57 -15.63 1.22 -19.45
CA LYS A 57 -15.13 0.98 -20.80
C LYS A 57 -14.87 2.30 -21.54
N LYS A 58 -15.84 3.23 -21.54
CA LYS A 58 -15.67 4.57 -22.16
C LYS A 58 -14.46 5.32 -21.58
N TRP A 59 -14.25 5.24 -20.28
CA TRP A 59 -13.09 5.89 -19.63
C TRP A 59 -11.77 5.26 -20.07
N ASN A 60 -11.69 3.93 -20.09
CA ASN A 60 -10.50 3.21 -20.58
C ASN A 60 -10.21 3.50 -22.05
N ASP A 61 -11.26 3.52 -22.88
CA ASP A 61 -11.14 3.85 -24.32
C ASP A 61 -10.70 5.33 -24.49
N SER A 62 -11.20 6.24 -23.67
CA SER A 62 -10.79 7.65 -23.65
C SER A 62 -9.33 7.82 -23.23
N MET A 63 -8.87 7.11 -22.20
CA MET A 63 -7.46 7.16 -21.77
C MET A 63 -6.52 6.58 -22.83
N LEU A 64 -6.90 5.49 -23.47
CA LEU A 64 -6.14 4.92 -24.58
C LEU A 64 -6.08 5.89 -25.78
N SER A 65 -7.19 6.57 -26.10
CA SER A 65 -7.25 7.56 -27.18
C SER A 65 -6.42 8.81 -26.84
N GLN A 66 -6.45 9.30 -25.60
CA GLN A 66 -5.63 10.43 -25.17
C GLN A 66 -4.14 10.09 -25.20
N THR A 67 -3.75 8.89 -24.81
CA THR A 67 -2.36 8.41 -24.92
C THR A 67 -1.94 8.30 -26.38
N ALA A 68 -2.82 7.79 -27.26
CA ALA A 68 -2.57 7.73 -28.70
C ALA A 68 -2.44 9.12 -29.32
N MET A 69 -3.33 10.06 -28.98
CA MET A 69 -3.27 11.46 -29.44
C MET A 69 -2.04 12.18 -28.91
N ALA A 70 -1.64 11.97 -27.65
CA ALA A 70 -0.41 12.54 -27.12
C ALA A 70 0.83 12.02 -27.85
N ASN A 71 0.87 10.73 -28.17
CA ASN A 71 1.95 10.13 -28.95
C ASN A 71 1.95 10.63 -30.41
N GLU A 72 0.79 10.90 -31.00
CA GLU A 72 0.66 11.45 -32.35
C GLU A 72 1.01 12.93 -32.38
N HIS A 73 0.59 13.70 -31.39
CA HIS A 73 0.98 15.10 -31.23
C HIS A 73 2.50 15.24 -31.05
N LEU A 74 3.14 14.33 -30.30
CA LEU A 74 4.61 14.26 -30.20
C LEU A 74 5.30 14.01 -31.55
N LYS A 75 4.65 13.26 -32.45
CA LYS A 75 5.16 12.99 -33.81
C LYS A 75 4.96 14.18 -34.73
N LEU A 76 3.82 14.90 -34.61
CA LEU A 76 3.43 16.01 -35.50
C LEU A 76 4.12 17.34 -35.16
N THR A 77 4.51 17.57 -33.91
CA THR A 77 5.15 18.83 -33.47
C THR A 77 6.65 18.88 -33.71
N GLY A 78 7.19 17.99 -34.58
CA GLY A 78 8.60 18.02 -34.99
C GLY A 78 9.57 17.76 -33.86
N GLY A 79 9.06 17.08 -32.86
CA GLY A 79 9.80 16.47 -31.78
C GLY A 79 10.74 17.40 -31.03
N ARG A 80 10.66 17.45 -29.73
CA ARG A 80 11.91 17.47 -28.96
C ARG A 80 12.83 16.49 -29.65
N GLU A 81 13.96 17.01 -30.16
CA GLU A 81 15.05 16.14 -30.61
C GLU A 81 15.09 14.98 -29.62
N LYS A 82 15.07 13.75 -30.16
CA LYS A 82 15.10 12.54 -29.33
C LYS A 82 16.42 12.62 -28.59
N MET A 83 16.41 13.26 -27.42
CA MET A 83 17.58 13.27 -26.55
C MET A 83 17.97 11.81 -26.41
N SER A 84 19.22 11.50 -26.69
CA SER A 84 19.73 10.14 -26.49
C SER A 84 19.41 9.75 -25.05
N GLU A 85 19.12 8.49 -24.81
CA GLU A 85 18.82 7.98 -23.46
C GLU A 85 19.91 8.39 -22.46
N ASP A 86 21.16 8.47 -22.91
CA ASP A 86 22.30 8.97 -22.13
C ASP A 86 22.20 10.47 -21.80
N ASN A 87 21.75 11.30 -22.74
CA ASN A 87 21.57 12.73 -22.50
C ASN A 87 20.38 13.00 -21.54
N MET A 88 19.28 12.27 -21.68
CA MET A 88 18.18 12.33 -20.71
C MET A 88 18.66 11.90 -19.33
N LYS A 89 19.36 10.76 -19.24
CA LYS A 89 19.93 10.27 -17.99
C LYS A 89 20.86 11.29 -17.34
N LYS A 90 21.71 11.95 -18.12
CA LYS A 90 22.59 13.02 -17.64
C LYS A 90 21.81 14.20 -17.09
N THR A 91 20.86 14.72 -17.84
CA THR A 91 20.10 15.94 -17.47
C THR A 91 19.30 15.77 -16.16
N TYR A 92 18.61 14.63 -15.98
CA TYR A 92 17.83 14.43 -14.76
C TYR A 92 18.68 13.98 -13.56
N MET A 93 19.92 13.53 -13.78
CA MET A 93 20.85 13.22 -12.68
C MET A 93 21.60 14.47 -12.17
N GLU A 94 21.78 15.49 -13.01
CA GLU A 94 22.50 16.72 -12.61
C GLU A 94 21.75 17.53 -11.55
N ASP A 95 20.43 17.69 -11.66
CA ASP A 95 19.63 18.43 -10.67
C ASP A 95 19.36 17.63 -9.39
N LEU A 96 19.52 16.30 -9.41
CA LEU A 96 19.42 15.46 -8.23
C LEU A 96 20.42 15.81 -7.13
N GLN A 97 21.56 16.40 -7.48
CA GLN A 97 22.58 16.80 -6.49
C GLN A 97 22.04 17.79 -5.45
N SER A 98 20.96 18.50 -5.80
CA SER A 98 20.28 19.43 -4.89
C SER A 98 19.21 18.79 -4.01
N TRP A 99 18.97 17.48 -4.16
CA TRP A 99 17.96 16.75 -3.40
C TRP A 99 18.55 16.18 -2.11
N PRO A 100 17.72 15.88 -1.08
CA PRO A 100 18.17 15.12 0.08
C PRO A 100 18.79 13.77 -0.31
N ALA A 101 19.75 13.30 0.46
CA ALA A 101 20.51 12.08 0.15
C ALA A 101 19.63 10.83 0.03
N THR A 102 18.61 10.71 0.87
CA THR A 102 17.63 9.60 0.84
C THR A 102 16.80 9.61 -0.44
N SER A 103 16.32 10.77 -0.87
CA SER A 103 15.61 10.93 -2.15
C SER A 103 16.51 10.62 -3.34
N GLN A 104 17.80 11.05 -3.30
CA GLN A 104 18.78 10.72 -4.35
C GLN A 104 18.98 9.18 -4.45
N MET A 105 19.12 8.50 -3.29
CA MET A 105 19.26 7.03 -3.25
C MET A 105 18.04 6.34 -3.83
N ALA A 106 16.83 6.76 -3.45
CA ALA A 106 15.60 6.19 -3.99
C ALA A 106 15.50 6.35 -5.50
N VAL A 107 15.82 7.53 -6.06
CA VAL A 107 15.86 7.74 -7.51
C VAL A 107 16.89 6.83 -8.18
N LYS A 108 18.08 6.70 -7.58
CA LYS A 108 19.12 5.84 -8.13
C LYS A 108 18.68 4.37 -8.14
N GLU A 109 18.13 3.85 -7.06
CA GLU A 109 17.65 2.48 -6.95
C GLU A 109 16.55 2.18 -7.97
N GLN A 110 15.60 3.11 -8.13
CA GLN A 110 14.52 2.94 -9.12
C GLN A 110 15.07 3.01 -10.55
N THR A 111 16.02 3.90 -10.82
CA THR A 111 16.67 4.01 -12.15
C THR A 111 17.48 2.75 -12.48
N ASP A 112 18.25 2.24 -11.53
CA ASP A 112 19.05 1.02 -11.72
C ASP A 112 18.17 -0.20 -11.98
N LYS A 113 16.98 -0.25 -11.35
CA LYS A 113 16.06 -1.39 -11.47
C LYS A 113 15.12 -1.30 -12.67
N TYR A 114 14.61 -0.13 -12.99
CA TYR A 114 13.52 0.06 -13.94
C TYR A 114 13.88 0.94 -15.14
N GLY A 115 15.10 1.45 -15.18
CA GLY A 115 15.55 2.40 -16.22
C GLY A 115 15.19 3.84 -15.86
N ALA A 116 15.35 4.72 -16.85
CA ALA A 116 15.07 6.14 -16.69
C ALA A 116 13.60 6.42 -16.32
N PRO A 117 13.31 7.45 -15.52
CA PRO A 117 11.95 7.85 -15.23
C PRO A 117 11.21 8.29 -16.51
N ASN A 118 9.91 8.02 -16.57
CA ASN A 118 9.05 8.50 -17.66
C ASN A 118 8.88 10.02 -17.61
N GLU A 119 8.86 10.60 -16.39
CA GLU A 119 8.75 12.03 -16.17
C GLU A 119 9.78 12.49 -15.14
N ALA A 120 10.40 13.62 -15.43
CA ALA A 120 11.36 14.28 -14.55
C ALA A 120 11.02 15.76 -14.43
N THR A 121 10.85 16.24 -13.20
CA THR A 121 10.69 17.65 -12.86
C THR A 121 11.75 18.09 -11.85
N PRO A 122 11.89 19.35 -11.53
CA PRO A 122 12.84 19.79 -10.48
C PRO A 122 12.57 19.17 -9.10
N THR A 123 11.36 18.64 -8.85
CA THR A 123 10.93 18.14 -7.54
C THR A 123 10.41 16.70 -7.54
N THR A 124 10.25 16.06 -8.70
CA THR A 124 9.71 14.69 -8.79
C THR A 124 10.40 13.87 -9.88
N ARG A 125 10.42 12.55 -9.69
CA ARG A 125 10.73 11.54 -10.70
C ARG A 125 9.62 10.51 -10.71
N THR A 126 9.04 10.22 -11.88
CA THR A 126 7.88 9.34 -12.01
C THR A 126 8.17 8.22 -12.99
N TRP A 127 7.86 7.00 -12.58
CA TRP A 127 7.83 5.80 -13.42
C TRP A 127 6.40 5.30 -13.52
N TYR A 128 5.99 4.86 -14.70
CA TYR A 128 4.69 4.24 -14.94
C TYR A 128 4.87 2.78 -15.33
N ASN A 129 3.99 1.92 -14.82
CA ASN A 129 3.97 0.48 -15.12
C ASN A 129 5.34 -0.19 -14.89
N ASN A 130 5.99 0.17 -13.79
CA ASN A 130 7.31 -0.36 -13.44
C ASN A 130 7.20 -1.60 -12.55
N GLY A 131 7.36 -2.78 -13.13
CA GLY A 131 7.20 -4.06 -12.45
C GLY A 131 5.76 -4.34 -12.03
N VAL A 132 5.49 -4.45 -10.73
CA VAL A 132 4.14 -4.68 -10.18
C VAL A 132 3.38 -3.37 -9.91
N PHE A 133 4.07 -2.24 -9.99
CA PHE A 133 3.50 -0.93 -9.67
C PHE A 133 2.88 -0.29 -10.90
N ALA A 134 1.69 0.26 -10.72
CA ALA A 134 1.06 1.11 -11.74
C ALA A 134 1.81 2.44 -11.88
N LYS A 135 2.34 2.94 -10.75
CA LYS A 135 3.09 4.19 -10.71
C LYS A 135 4.05 4.20 -9.52
N THR A 136 5.25 4.72 -9.73
CA THR A 136 6.21 5.08 -8.68
C THR A 136 6.54 6.56 -8.81
N ILE A 137 6.48 7.29 -7.70
CA ILE A 137 6.89 8.70 -7.64
C ILE A 137 7.94 8.83 -6.53
N VAL A 138 9.09 9.42 -6.87
CA VAL A 138 10.06 9.88 -5.88
C VAL A 138 10.04 11.39 -5.84
N THR A 139 9.93 11.98 -4.65
CA THR A 139 9.87 13.42 -4.44
C THR A 139 11.14 13.96 -3.81
N LYS A 140 11.49 15.21 -4.16
CA LYS A 140 12.55 15.96 -3.47
C LYS A 140 12.17 16.25 -2.03
N MET A 141 10.87 16.48 -1.77
CA MET A 141 10.36 16.76 -0.43
C MET A 141 10.18 15.45 0.33
N GLU A 142 10.76 15.39 1.52
CA GLU A 142 10.67 14.26 2.44
C GLU A 142 9.70 14.57 3.58
N SER A 143 8.93 13.59 4.00
CA SER A 143 8.03 13.69 5.16
C SER A 143 8.55 12.82 6.29
N ALA A 144 8.66 13.37 7.51
CA ALA A 144 9.02 12.57 8.68
C ALA A 144 7.93 11.54 9.00
N HIS A 145 8.35 10.31 9.28
CA HIS A 145 7.47 9.20 9.63
C HIS A 145 8.13 8.34 10.72
N ASP A 146 7.42 8.12 11.84
CA ASP A 146 7.99 7.45 13.02
C ASP A 146 7.60 5.97 13.14
N PHE A 147 6.73 5.47 12.26
CA PHE A 147 6.31 4.06 12.31
C PHE A 147 7.04 3.20 11.26
N PRO A 148 7.62 2.05 11.66
CA PRO A 148 7.77 1.47 12.99
C PRO A 148 9.01 2.02 13.75
N LYS A 149 9.79 2.86 13.10
CA LYS A 149 10.96 3.59 13.60
C LYS A 149 11.11 4.89 12.82
N PRO A 150 11.80 5.91 13.35
CA PRO A 150 12.02 7.16 12.61
C PRO A 150 12.69 6.93 11.25
N HIS A 151 12.08 7.49 10.20
CA HIS A 151 12.59 7.54 8.83
C HIS A 151 11.89 8.67 8.06
N THR A 152 12.22 8.85 6.79
CA THR A 152 11.57 9.82 5.92
C THR A 152 10.87 9.10 4.75
N ASP A 153 9.69 9.59 4.41
CA ASP A 153 8.90 9.11 3.28
C ASP A 153 9.11 10.03 2.08
N MET A 154 9.60 9.49 0.96
CA MET A 154 9.75 10.25 -0.27
C MET A 154 9.40 9.45 -1.53
N MET A 155 9.28 8.13 -1.43
CA MET A 155 8.93 7.28 -2.56
C MET A 155 7.55 6.64 -2.37
N GLU A 156 6.58 7.07 -3.18
CA GLU A 156 5.25 6.48 -3.25
C GLU A 156 5.18 5.46 -4.38
N GLN A 157 4.66 4.27 -4.07
CA GLN A 157 4.42 3.22 -5.05
C GLN A 157 2.98 2.74 -4.96
N SER A 158 2.27 2.80 -6.07
CA SER A 158 0.85 2.45 -6.16
C SER A 158 0.61 1.23 -7.03
N ILE A 159 -0.35 0.43 -6.63
CA ILE A 159 -0.81 -0.77 -7.34
C ILE A 159 -2.30 -0.67 -7.65
N MET A 160 -2.73 -1.37 -8.70
CA MET A 160 -4.16 -1.51 -8.99
C MET A 160 -4.78 -2.42 -7.93
N HIS A 161 -5.65 -1.85 -7.09
CA HIS A 161 -6.33 -2.57 -6.02
C HIS A 161 -7.68 -1.92 -5.69
N LYS A 162 -8.74 -2.72 -5.66
CA LYS A 162 -10.06 -2.24 -5.22
C LYS A 162 -10.16 -2.36 -3.70
N VAL A 163 -10.25 -1.21 -3.02
CA VAL A 163 -10.42 -1.14 -1.57
C VAL A 163 -11.88 -0.82 -1.25
N PRO A 164 -12.58 -1.64 -0.45
CA PRO A 164 -13.91 -1.28 0.05
C PRO A 164 -13.85 -0.02 0.92
N VAL A 165 -14.83 0.88 0.76
CA VAL A 165 -14.83 2.19 1.45
C VAL A 165 -14.81 2.03 2.98
N ASN A 166 -15.46 1.00 3.51
CA ASN A 166 -15.47 0.71 4.95
C ASN A 166 -14.12 0.22 5.51
N MET A 167 -13.09 0.07 4.67
CA MET A 167 -11.74 -0.30 5.10
C MET A 167 -10.77 0.89 5.14
N TYR A 168 -11.21 2.09 4.75
CA TYR A 168 -10.32 3.26 4.63
C TYR A 168 -9.76 3.71 5.97
N ASP A 169 -10.59 3.74 7.02
CA ASP A 169 -10.16 4.10 8.37
C ASP A 169 -9.22 3.04 8.98
N ASP A 170 -9.43 1.77 8.67
CA ASP A 170 -8.52 0.69 9.08
C ASP A 170 -7.15 0.84 8.44
N LEU A 171 -7.09 1.15 7.15
CA LEU A 171 -5.82 1.40 6.45
C LEU A 171 -5.11 2.64 6.98
N ALA A 172 -5.85 3.72 7.24
CA ALA A 172 -5.29 4.95 7.83
C ALA A 172 -4.75 4.72 9.25
N ARG A 173 -5.40 3.85 10.05
CA ARG A 173 -4.91 3.45 11.38
C ARG A 173 -3.71 2.48 11.30
N PHE A 174 -3.66 1.67 10.25
CA PHE A 174 -2.54 0.77 10.03
C PHE A 174 -1.26 1.55 9.77
N ASP A 175 -1.28 2.45 8.79
CA ASP A 175 -0.13 3.25 8.41
C ASP A 175 -0.59 4.56 7.75
N GLY A 176 -0.17 5.69 8.28
CA GLY A 176 -0.53 7.02 7.75
C GLY A 176 0.00 7.30 6.34
N SER A 177 0.96 6.51 5.88
CA SER A 177 1.53 6.60 4.53
C SER A 177 0.90 5.62 3.54
N VAL A 178 -0.08 4.82 3.96
CA VAL A 178 -0.93 4.00 3.08
C VAL A 178 -2.14 4.81 2.67
N THR A 179 -2.32 5.00 1.36
CA THR A 179 -3.38 5.84 0.80
C THR A 179 -4.20 5.08 -0.24
N VAL A 180 -5.45 5.52 -0.43
CA VAL A 180 -6.39 4.90 -1.37
C VAL A 180 -6.97 5.96 -2.30
N ASP A 181 -6.92 5.72 -3.59
CA ASP A 181 -7.67 6.47 -4.60
C ASP A 181 -8.74 5.57 -5.21
N ARG A 182 -10.00 5.78 -4.79
CA ARG A 182 -11.14 4.97 -5.25
C ARG A 182 -11.40 5.18 -6.74
N THR A 183 -11.31 6.42 -7.19
CA THR A 183 -11.64 6.76 -8.57
C THR A 183 -10.63 6.17 -9.55
N GLN A 184 -9.35 6.21 -9.22
CA GLN A 184 -8.31 5.54 -10.02
C GLN A 184 -8.20 4.04 -9.72
N GLY A 185 -8.78 3.57 -8.62
CA GLY A 185 -8.69 2.17 -8.19
C GLY A 185 -7.30 1.78 -7.73
N LEU A 186 -6.62 2.70 -7.03
CA LEU A 186 -5.25 2.54 -6.57
C LEU A 186 -5.18 2.39 -5.04
N LEU A 187 -4.27 1.53 -4.61
CA LEU A 187 -3.74 1.45 -3.25
C LEU A 187 -2.27 1.82 -3.33
N ALA A 188 -1.82 2.76 -2.54
CA ALA A 188 -0.44 3.22 -2.50
C ALA A 188 0.17 3.10 -1.11
N ALA A 189 1.48 2.93 -1.07
CA ALA A 189 2.30 3.06 0.14
C ALA A 189 3.47 4.00 -0.14
N ARG A 190 3.85 4.79 0.86
CA ARG A 190 4.98 5.71 0.76
C ARG A 190 5.99 5.42 1.86
N CYS A 191 7.27 5.23 1.48
CA CYS A 191 8.38 4.97 2.38
C CYS A 191 9.72 5.42 1.76
N ASP A 192 10.83 5.07 2.40
CA ASP A 192 12.19 5.32 1.91
C ASP A 192 12.67 4.25 0.90
N LYS A 193 12.08 3.03 0.92
CA LYS A 193 12.50 1.88 0.13
C LYS A 193 11.35 1.10 -0.45
N GLU A 194 11.56 0.53 -1.64
CA GLU A 194 10.58 -0.34 -2.28
C GLU A 194 10.23 -1.57 -1.43
N GLU A 195 11.22 -2.17 -0.76
CA GLU A 195 10.99 -3.32 0.12
C GLU A 195 9.98 -3.01 1.24
N ASN A 196 10.04 -1.80 1.79
CA ASN A 196 9.11 -1.33 2.82
C ASN A 196 7.72 -1.04 2.25
N ASN A 197 7.64 -0.47 1.04
CA ASN A 197 6.38 -0.28 0.33
C ASN A 197 5.71 -1.63 0.01
N LEU A 198 6.47 -2.62 -0.44
CA LEU A 198 5.95 -3.97 -0.67
C LEU A 198 5.39 -4.59 0.62
N LEU A 199 6.10 -4.43 1.74
CA LEU A 199 5.63 -4.89 3.06
C LEU A 199 4.32 -4.20 3.45
N ALA A 200 4.25 -2.86 3.32
CA ALA A 200 3.05 -2.08 3.63
C ALA A 200 1.85 -2.51 2.76
N LEU A 201 2.05 -2.66 1.45
CA LEU A 201 1.00 -3.08 0.51
C LEU A 201 0.51 -4.51 0.78
N ASN A 202 1.41 -5.45 1.13
CA ASN A 202 1.02 -6.81 1.50
C ASN A 202 0.18 -6.84 2.78
N LEU A 203 0.59 -6.10 3.81
CA LEU A 203 -0.16 -6.03 5.07
C LEU A 203 -1.47 -5.26 4.93
N ALA A 204 -1.50 -4.20 4.12
CA ALA A 204 -2.73 -3.51 3.75
C ALA A 204 -3.72 -4.46 3.04
N HIS A 205 -3.23 -5.29 2.11
CA HIS A 205 -4.03 -6.34 1.48
C HIS A 205 -4.58 -7.33 2.50
N ASP A 206 -3.78 -7.79 3.45
CA ASP A 206 -4.22 -8.71 4.50
C ASP A 206 -5.35 -8.10 5.35
N ILE A 207 -5.28 -6.80 5.66
CA ILE A 207 -6.36 -6.07 6.36
C ILE A 207 -7.63 -6.02 5.50
N ILE A 208 -7.52 -5.63 4.23
CA ILE A 208 -8.64 -5.55 3.28
C ILE A 208 -9.34 -6.92 3.15
N MET A 209 -8.58 -8.00 3.13
CA MET A 209 -9.09 -9.36 3.04
C MET A 209 -9.60 -9.92 4.38
N GLY A 210 -9.45 -9.19 5.49
CA GLY A 210 -9.84 -9.60 6.83
C GLY A 210 -8.99 -10.74 7.41
N THR A 211 -7.81 -11.00 6.84
CA THR A 211 -6.87 -12.03 7.35
C THR A 211 -6.03 -11.53 8.52
N LYS A 212 -5.92 -10.20 8.67
CA LYS A 212 -5.28 -9.54 9.82
C LYS A 212 -6.10 -8.35 10.30
N THR A 213 -6.11 -8.12 11.61
CA THR A 213 -6.56 -6.84 12.18
C THR A 213 -5.47 -5.79 12.01
N VAL A 214 -5.81 -4.52 12.22
CA VAL A 214 -4.86 -3.40 12.19
C VAL A 214 -3.70 -3.65 13.16
N GLU A 215 -4.00 -4.06 14.41
CA GLU A 215 -3.00 -4.29 15.45
C GLU A 215 -2.05 -5.43 15.08
N VAL A 216 -2.59 -6.53 14.54
CA VAL A 216 -1.80 -7.69 14.08
C VAL A 216 -0.90 -7.28 12.91
N ALA A 217 -1.41 -6.49 11.98
CA ALA A 217 -0.63 -6.00 10.84
C ALA A 217 0.49 -5.04 11.30
N ARG A 218 0.20 -4.10 12.21
CA ARG A 218 1.21 -3.19 12.78
C ARG A 218 2.31 -3.96 13.51
N LYS A 219 1.93 -4.96 14.32
CA LYS A 219 2.90 -5.82 14.99
C LYS A 219 3.75 -6.59 13.99
N ALA A 220 3.14 -7.18 12.96
CA ALA A 220 3.86 -7.91 11.92
C ALA A 220 4.84 -7.00 11.17
N PHE A 221 4.43 -5.77 10.82
CA PHE A 221 5.30 -4.78 10.21
C PHE A 221 6.56 -4.54 11.06
N THR A 222 6.36 -4.23 12.35
CA THR A 222 7.46 -3.97 13.31
C THR A 222 8.40 -5.18 13.42
N ASP A 223 7.86 -6.39 13.57
CA ASP A 223 8.65 -7.61 13.70
C ASP A 223 9.49 -7.90 12.44
N ILE A 224 8.89 -7.72 11.25
CA ILE A 224 9.56 -7.93 9.97
C ILE A 224 10.70 -6.92 9.77
N ILE A 225 10.46 -5.62 10.04
CA ILE A 225 11.50 -4.59 9.97
C ILE A 225 12.63 -4.90 10.95
N ALA A 226 12.32 -5.27 12.20
CA ALA A 226 13.33 -5.63 13.19
C ALA A 226 14.18 -6.85 12.76
N GLN A 227 13.57 -7.80 12.04
CA GLN A 227 14.29 -8.95 11.48
C GLN A 227 15.13 -8.55 10.25
N SER A 228 14.61 -7.69 9.38
CA SER A 228 15.32 -7.16 8.22
C SER A 228 16.57 -6.40 8.63
N MET A 229 16.52 -5.60 9.71
CA MET A 229 17.70 -4.92 10.28
C MET A 229 18.81 -5.88 10.74
N LYS A 230 18.46 -7.16 11.00
CA LYS A 230 19.39 -8.26 11.32
C LYS A 230 19.78 -9.08 10.09
N GLY A 231 19.49 -8.59 8.88
CA GLY A 231 19.82 -9.23 7.62
C GLY A 231 18.87 -10.35 7.18
N LYS A 232 17.74 -10.57 7.88
CA LYS A 232 16.76 -11.57 7.46
C LYS A 232 15.87 -11.03 6.36
N LYS A 233 15.74 -11.78 5.27
CA LYS A 233 14.82 -11.44 4.17
C LYS A 233 13.43 -12.02 4.45
N HIS A 234 12.39 -11.20 4.34
CA HIS A 234 11.00 -11.64 4.48
C HIS A 234 10.30 -11.58 3.10
N PRO A 235 9.49 -12.60 2.71
CA PRO A 235 8.82 -12.60 1.40
C PRO A 235 7.97 -11.36 1.11
N TYR A 236 7.31 -10.79 2.11
CA TYR A 236 6.49 -9.56 1.99
C TYR A 236 7.31 -8.32 1.59
N MET A 237 8.61 -8.33 1.84
CA MET A 237 9.52 -7.26 1.44
C MET A 237 10.13 -7.48 0.03
N GLN A 238 9.94 -8.67 -0.55
CA GLN A 238 10.57 -9.03 -1.83
C GLN A 238 9.59 -8.95 -3.01
N LYS A 239 8.30 -9.20 -2.75
CA LYS A 239 7.25 -9.21 -3.78
C LYS A 239 5.87 -9.05 -3.16
N LEU A 240 4.89 -8.71 -4.00
CA LEU A 240 3.48 -8.85 -3.60
C LEU A 240 3.13 -10.34 -3.46
N MET A 241 2.42 -10.67 -2.39
CA MET A 241 1.94 -12.04 -2.10
C MET A 241 0.60 -12.33 -2.79
N PHE A 242 0.10 -11.38 -3.56
CA PHE A 242 -1.12 -11.47 -4.36
C PHE A 242 -0.89 -10.84 -5.74
N THR A 243 -1.79 -11.10 -6.66
CA THR A 243 -1.75 -10.48 -7.99
C THR A 243 -2.64 -9.24 -8.00
N PRO A 244 -2.11 -8.03 -8.35
CA PRO A 244 -2.93 -6.84 -8.55
C PRO A 244 -4.04 -7.10 -9.57
N LYS A 245 -5.25 -6.63 -9.27
CA LYS A 245 -6.42 -6.83 -10.14
C LYS A 245 -6.47 -5.73 -11.21
N LYS A 246 -6.92 -6.10 -12.42
CA LYS A 246 -7.31 -5.14 -13.45
C LYS A 246 -8.74 -4.64 -13.18
N ASN A 247 -9.11 -3.48 -13.72
CA ASN A 247 -10.47 -2.89 -13.62
C ASN A 247 -10.90 -2.60 -12.18
N THR A 248 -10.01 -1.96 -11.43
CA THR A 248 -10.26 -1.51 -10.06
C THR A 248 -10.87 -0.09 -9.94
N PRO A 249 -10.79 0.81 -10.97
CA PRO A 249 -11.38 2.14 -10.91
C PRO A 249 -12.88 2.11 -10.61
N ASP A 250 -13.34 3.07 -9.82
CA ASP A 250 -14.75 3.31 -9.53
C ASP A 250 -15.09 4.77 -9.88
N ALA A 251 -15.70 4.97 -11.05
CA ALA A 251 -16.06 6.30 -11.55
C ALA A 251 -17.20 6.98 -10.77
N ASP A 252 -17.73 6.29 -9.73
CA ASP A 252 -18.89 6.74 -8.97
C ASP A 252 -20.20 6.75 -9.81
N VAL A 253 -21.22 7.45 -9.32
CA VAL A 253 -22.54 7.54 -10.00
C VAL A 253 -22.85 8.99 -10.36
N VAL A 254 -23.44 9.16 -11.55
CA VAL A 254 -23.94 10.47 -12.00
C VAL A 254 -25.18 10.84 -11.19
N THR A 255 -25.15 11.98 -10.51
CA THR A 255 -26.28 12.50 -9.71
C THR A 255 -27.04 13.62 -10.42
N ILE A 256 -26.47 14.23 -11.45
CA ILE A 256 -27.10 15.28 -12.25
C ILE A 256 -27.36 14.72 -13.64
N LYS A 257 -28.63 14.78 -14.11
CA LYS A 257 -28.96 14.50 -15.50
C LYS A 257 -28.53 15.69 -16.36
N ILE A 258 -27.61 15.48 -17.27
CA ILE A 258 -27.25 16.48 -18.28
C ILE A 258 -28.30 16.38 -19.37
N PRO A 259 -28.96 17.50 -19.77
CA PRO A 259 -29.97 17.50 -20.81
C PRO A 259 -29.42 17.10 -22.18
#